data_8913d842a011a274c9b7b5189afd053b
#
_entry.id   8913d842a011a274c9b7b5189afd053b
#
_cell.length_a   1.000
_cell.length_b   1.000
_cell.length_c   1.000
_cell.angle_alpha   90.00
_cell.angle_beta   90.00
_cell.angle_gamma   90.00
#
_symmetry.space_group_name_H-M   'P 1'
#
loop_
_entity.id
_entity.type
_entity.pdbx_description
1 polymer ?
#
loop_
_entity_poly.entity_id
_entity_poly.type
_entity_poly.pdbx_seq_one_letter_code
_entity_poly.pdbx_strand_id
1 'polypeptide(L)'
;MKLNRLTQSFILLALSSLLLLFFSSCKEDQKNFKTIEITFKKEGELSLFKAETDSLIAKYHIEIAETDYERQRGLMDRTSMKDDQAMLFIFPDVRMRSFYMKNTYIALDIIYIDDANKIVSIQKNAKPLNETSLPSKAPAKYVLEIKGGLSAQLGIAEGDRIDFSKSRNQ
;
A
#
# COMPACT_ATOMS: atom_id res chain seq x y z
N MET A 1 41.96 55.57 -32.70
CA MET A 1 41.69 54.79 -33.92
C MET A 1 40.19 54.55 -33.94
N LYS A 2 39.41 55.25 -34.79
CA LYS A 2 37.97 55.09 -34.88
C LYS A 2 37.67 53.89 -35.73
N LEU A 3 37.05 52.84 -35.16
CA LEU A 3 36.60 51.66 -35.93
C LEU A 3 35.54 52.09 -36.92
N ASN A 4 35.68 51.61 -38.17
CA ASN A 4 34.77 51.93 -39.26
C ASN A 4 33.39 51.28 -38.99
N ARG A 5 32.27 51.94 -39.33
CA ARG A 5 30.91 51.45 -39.10
C ARG A 5 30.67 50.03 -39.65
N LEU A 6 31.35 49.68 -40.72
CA LEU A 6 31.32 48.33 -41.30
C LEU A 6 31.93 47.28 -40.37
N THR A 7 33.07 47.57 -39.73
CA THR A 7 33.68 46.62 -38.76
C THR A 7 32.88 46.45 -37.51
N GLN A 8 32.21 47.51 -37.04
CA GLN A 8 31.28 47.40 -35.89
C GLN A 8 30.06 46.50 -36.19
N SER A 9 29.52 46.59 -37.44
CA SER A 9 28.40 45.79 -37.87
C SER A 9 28.75 44.27 -37.94
N PHE A 10 29.96 43.96 -38.42
CA PHE A 10 30.42 42.55 -38.49
C PHE A 10 30.69 41.98 -37.11
N ILE A 11 31.18 42.76 -36.16
CA ILE A 11 31.42 42.32 -34.76
C ILE A 11 30.07 42.04 -34.08
N LEU A 12 29.07 42.90 -34.26
CA LEU A 12 27.71 42.70 -33.71
C LEU A 12 27.02 41.46 -34.28
N LEU A 13 27.17 41.19 -35.60
CA LEU A 13 26.65 39.99 -36.22
C LEU A 13 27.34 38.72 -35.72
N ALA A 14 28.66 38.75 -35.55
CA ALA A 14 29.45 37.65 -35.03
C ALA A 14 29.10 37.34 -33.53
N LEU A 15 28.89 38.36 -32.71
CA LEU A 15 28.47 38.20 -31.33
C LEU A 15 27.04 37.62 -31.24
N SER A 16 26.12 38.04 -32.14
CA SER A 16 24.75 37.54 -32.13
C SER A 16 24.67 36.05 -32.57
N SER A 17 25.53 35.62 -33.49
CA SER A 17 25.61 34.24 -33.92
C SER A 17 26.23 33.32 -32.86
N LEU A 18 27.17 33.83 -32.08
CA LEU A 18 27.77 33.07 -30.96
C LEU A 18 26.81 32.87 -29.79
N LEU A 19 25.87 33.81 -29.58
CA LEU A 19 24.86 33.71 -28.52
C LEU A 19 23.78 32.66 -28.80
N LEU A 20 23.55 32.30 -30.09
CA LEU A 20 22.58 31.28 -30.50
C LEU A 20 23.08 29.84 -30.30
N LEU A 21 24.36 29.63 -30.06
CA LEU A 21 24.95 28.30 -29.83
C LEU A 21 24.81 27.79 -28.38
N PHE A 22 24.39 28.64 -27.45
CA PHE A 22 24.21 28.23 -26.04
C PHE A 22 22.83 27.67 -25.71
N PHE A 23 21.89 27.64 -26.65
CA PHE A 23 20.63 26.90 -26.50
C PHE A 23 20.78 25.44 -26.94
N SER A 24 21.92 24.82 -26.60
CA SER A 24 22.05 23.37 -26.68
C SER A 24 21.17 22.78 -25.57
N SER A 25 19.93 22.49 -25.94
CA SER A 25 18.93 21.80 -25.15
C SER A 25 19.56 20.63 -24.41
N CYS A 26 19.66 20.75 -23.07
CA CYS A 26 19.72 19.55 -22.24
C CYS A 26 18.46 18.74 -22.55
N LYS A 27 18.56 17.68 -23.34
CA LYS A 27 17.60 16.59 -23.28
C LYS A 27 17.71 16.02 -21.88
N GLU A 28 16.78 16.39 -21.01
CA GLU A 28 16.48 15.59 -19.84
C GLU A 28 16.13 14.19 -20.35
N ASP A 29 17.03 13.25 -20.15
CA ASP A 29 16.70 11.84 -20.21
C ASP A 29 15.57 11.61 -19.20
N GLN A 30 14.34 11.60 -19.67
CA GLN A 30 13.22 11.06 -18.90
C GLN A 30 13.60 9.60 -18.60
N LYS A 31 14.24 9.39 -17.46
CA LYS A 31 14.33 8.05 -16.87
C LYS A 31 12.90 7.59 -16.70
N ASN A 32 12.46 6.76 -17.63
CA ASN A 32 11.24 5.97 -17.47
C ASN A 32 11.44 5.12 -16.23
N PHE A 33 11.08 5.67 -15.06
CA PHE A 33 10.85 4.86 -13.89
C PHE A 33 9.69 3.94 -14.24
N LYS A 34 10.00 2.70 -14.64
CA LYS A 34 9.01 1.64 -14.65
C LYS A 34 8.47 1.58 -13.23
N THR A 35 7.29 2.12 -13.03
CA THR A 35 6.54 1.91 -11.79
C THR A 35 6.39 0.40 -11.69
N ILE A 36 7.06 -0.23 -10.72
CA ILE A 36 6.89 -1.66 -10.47
C ILE A 36 5.48 -1.79 -9.94
N GLU A 37 4.56 -2.25 -10.78
CA GLU A 37 3.21 -2.56 -10.34
C GLU A 37 3.29 -3.76 -9.40
N ILE A 38 2.98 -3.53 -8.12
CA ILE A 38 2.95 -4.59 -7.12
C ILE A 38 1.64 -5.37 -7.33
N THR A 39 1.76 -6.52 -8.00
CA THR A 39 0.61 -7.39 -8.25
C THR A 39 0.27 -8.23 -7.02
N PHE A 40 -1.03 -8.51 -6.85
CA PHE A 40 -1.50 -9.41 -5.81
C PHE A 40 -1.01 -10.85 -6.04
N LYS A 41 -0.45 -11.47 -5.01
CA LYS A 41 0.03 -12.85 -5.03
C LYS A 41 -0.82 -13.69 -4.09
N LYS A 42 -1.68 -14.55 -4.64
CA LYS A 42 -2.47 -15.46 -3.80
C LYS A 42 -1.56 -16.47 -3.11
N GLU A 43 -1.51 -16.43 -1.78
CA GLU A 43 -0.70 -17.31 -0.92
C GLU A 43 -1.57 -18.18 0.00
N GLY A 44 -2.88 -17.96 0.00
CA GLY A 44 -3.82 -18.74 0.76
C GLY A 44 -5.28 -18.34 0.52
N GLU A 45 -6.15 -18.94 1.31
CA GLU A 45 -7.57 -18.61 1.38
C GLU A 45 -7.97 -18.41 2.84
N LEU A 46 -8.90 -17.48 3.07
CA LEU A 46 -9.43 -17.18 4.38
C LEU A 46 -10.97 -17.10 4.29
N SER A 47 -11.63 -17.72 5.26
CA SER A 47 -13.07 -17.65 5.45
C SER A 47 -13.39 -16.94 6.75
N LEU A 48 -14.40 -16.06 6.73
CA LEU A 48 -14.96 -15.35 7.88
C LEU A 48 -16.33 -15.94 8.23
N PHE A 49 -16.58 -16.15 9.50
CA PHE A 49 -17.81 -16.77 10.01
C PHE A 49 -18.41 -15.96 11.14
N LYS A 50 -19.73 -15.93 11.22
CA LYS A 50 -20.48 -15.33 12.33
C LYS A 50 -20.27 -16.09 13.62
N ALA A 51 -20.05 -15.35 14.72
CA ALA A 51 -19.88 -15.92 16.05
C ALA A 51 -21.07 -16.75 16.52
N GLU A 52 -22.29 -16.25 16.28
CA GLU A 52 -23.51 -16.85 16.85
C GLU A 52 -24.03 -18.05 16.04
N THR A 53 -23.87 -18.00 14.73
CA THR A 53 -24.53 -18.98 13.82
C THR A 53 -23.56 -19.85 13.07
N ASP A 54 -22.26 -19.55 13.14
CA ASP A 54 -21.21 -20.19 12.35
C ASP A 54 -21.43 -20.10 10.83
N SER A 55 -22.32 -19.19 10.41
CA SER A 55 -22.59 -18.96 8.99
C SER A 55 -21.43 -18.21 8.34
N LEU A 56 -21.12 -18.58 7.09
CA LEU A 56 -20.09 -17.93 6.29
C LEU A 56 -20.51 -16.49 5.99
N ILE A 57 -19.62 -15.52 6.31
CA ILE A 57 -19.77 -14.10 5.99
C ILE A 57 -19.13 -13.81 4.63
N ALA A 58 -17.86 -14.20 4.48
CA ALA A 58 -17.07 -13.91 3.28
C ALA A 58 -15.91 -14.90 3.11
N LYS A 59 -15.40 -14.98 1.88
CA LYS A 59 -14.14 -15.65 1.53
C LYS A 59 -13.20 -14.67 0.87
N TYR A 60 -11.92 -14.77 1.23
CA TYR A 60 -10.85 -13.94 0.67
C TYR A 60 -9.73 -14.79 0.11
N HIS A 61 -9.16 -14.36 -0.99
CA HIS A 61 -7.82 -14.73 -1.40
C HIS A 61 -6.85 -13.88 -0.59
N ILE A 62 -5.88 -14.50 0.07
CA ILE A 62 -4.97 -13.79 0.95
C ILE A 62 -3.53 -13.81 0.44
N GLU A 63 -2.85 -12.67 0.61
CA GLU A 63 -1.40 -12.61 0.75
C GLU A 63 -1.06 -12.77 2.23
N ILE A 64 0.14 -13.26 2.53
CA ILE A 64 0.58 -13.54 3.90
C ILE A 64 1.82 -12.73 4.21
N ALA A 65 1.77 -11.97 5.31
CA ALA A 65 2.89 -11.23 5.87
C ALA A 65 3.35 -11.92 7.16
N GLU A 66 4.41 -12.74 7.10
CA GLU A 66 4.88 -13.57 8.22
C GLU A 66 6.30 -13.24 8.66
N THR A 67 7.15 -12.71 7.78
CA THR A 67 8.47 -12.19 8.14
C THR A 67 8.40 -10.74 8.63
N ASP A 68 9.42 -10.28 9.35
CA ASP A 68 9.48 -8.89 9.82
C ASP A 68 9.41 -7.89 8.66
N TYR A 69 10.07 -8.19 7.55
CA TYR A 69 10.05 -7.36 6.35
C TYR A 69 8.65 -7.29 5.74
N GLU A 70 7.98 -8.43 5.56
CA GLU A 70 6.62 -8.47 5.00
C GLU A 70 5.61 -7.75 5.88
N ARG A 71 5.69 -7.96 7.21
CA ARG A 71 4.84 -7.24 8.18
C ARG A 71 5.08 -5.73 8.16
N GLN A 72 6.34 -5.29 8.00
CA GLN A 72 6.65 -3.87 7.90
C GLN A 72 6.17 -3.27 6.57
N ARG A 73 6.28 -4.02 5.49
CA ARG A 73 5.90 -3.59 4.14
C ARG A 73 4.37 -3.55 3.97
N GLY A 74 3.68 -4.62 4.34
CA GLY A 74 2.24 -4.75 4.19
C GLY A 74 1.74 -4.35 2.81
N LEU A 75 0.65 -3.58 2.78
CA LEU A 75 0.02 -3.07 1.55
C LEU A 75 0.58 -1.72 1.08
N MET A 76 1.78 -1.31 1.55
CA MET A 76 2.43 -0.09 1.08
C MET A 76 2.62 -0.10 -0.44
N ASP A 77 2.53 1.09 -1.05
CA ASP A 77 2.71 1.37 -2.48
C ASP A 77 1.69 0.69 -3.41
N ARG A 78 0.63 0.09 -2.87
CA ARG A 78 -0.48 -0.44 -3.65
C ARG A 78 -1.53 0.62 -3.89
N THR A 79 -2.00 0.69 -5.12
CA THR A 79 -2.99 1.67 -5.58
C THR A 79 -4.40 1.09 -5.71
N SER A 80 -4.53 -0.24 -5.69
CA SER A 80 -5.81 -0.93 -5.82
C SER A 80 -5.84 -2.26 -5.07
N MET A 81 -7.04 -2.70 -4.70
CA MET A 81 -7.35 -3.98 -4.07
C MET A 81 -8.77 -4.38 -4.45
N LYS A 82 -8.96 -5.63 -4.85
CA LYS A 82 -10.29 -6.18 -5.13
C LYS A 82 -11.02 -6.50 -3.82
N ASP A 83 -12.34 -6.60 -3.88
CA ASP A 83 -13.17 -6.85 -2.71
C ASP A 83 -13.00 -8.27 -2.12
N ASP A 84 -12.50 -9.21 -2.91
CA ASP A 84 -12.18 -10.58 -2.52
C ASP A 84 -10.70 -10.80 -2.15
N GLN A 85 -9.90 -9.75 -2.10
CA GLN A 85 -8.49 -9.78 -1.72
C GLN A 85 -8.29 -9.28 -0.30
N ALA A 86 -7.32 -9.87 0.41
CA ALA A 86 -6.94 -9.45 1.75
C ALA A 86 -5.44 -9.70 1.99
N MET A 87 -4.88 -9.10 3.03
CA MET A 87 -3.56 -9.45 3.54
C MET A 87 -3.69 -9.92 4.99
N LEU A 88 -3.16 -11.11 5.28
CA LEU A 88 -3.11 -11.68 6.61
C LEU A 88 -1.71 -11.55 7.20
N PHE A 89 -1.59 -10.76 8.26
CA PHE A 89 -0.38 -10.63 9.04
C PHE A 89 -0.36 -11.70 10.13
N ILE A 90 0.70 -12.48 10.20
CA ILE A 90 0.89 -13.53 11.20
C ILE A 90 2.06 -13.12 12.11
N PHE A 91 1.81 -13.00 13.39
CA PHE A 91 2.81 -12.63 14.38
C PHE A 91 3.27 -13.83 15.20
N PRO A 92 4.54 -13.86 15.66
CA PRO A 92 5.04 -14.96 16.48
C PRO A 92 4.41 -15.01 17.88
N ASP A 93 3.94 -13.88 18.40
CA ASP A 93 3.43 -13.68 19.76
C ASP A 93 2.04 -13.05 19.75
N VAL A 94 1.37 -13.10 20.92
CA VAL A 94 0.07 -12.46 21.19
C VAL A 94 0.30 -11.23 22.06
N ARG A 95 0.05 -10.04 21.51
CA ARG A 95 0.20 -8.76 22.24
C ARG A 95 -0.64 -7.66 21.63
N MET A 96 -0.69 -6.51 22.28
CA MET A 96 -1.26 -5.30 21.70
C MET A 96 -0.52 -4.97 20.39
N ARG A 97 -1.29 -4.68 19.32
CA ARG A 97 -0.77 -4.31 18.01
C ARG A 97 -1.16 -2.88 17.70
N SER A 98 -0.38 -2.26 16.83
CA SER A 98 -0.74 -0.97 16.25
C SER A 98 -0.27 -0.90 14.82
N PHE A 99 -1.13 -0.37 13.96
CA PHE A 99 -0.88 -0.15 12.54
C PHE A 99 -0.95 1.33 12.21
N TYR A 100 -0.60 1.69 11.01
CA TYR A 100 -0.72 3.03 10.43
C TYR A 100 -0.78 2.92 8.91
N MET A 101 -1.21 3.98 8.23
CA MET A 101 -1.44 3.96 6.78
C MET A 101 -0.32 4.63 5.98
N LYS A 102 0.93 4.58 6.49
CA LYS A 102 2.09 5.15 5.78
C LYS A 102 2.26 4.49 4.42
N ASN A 103 2.45 5.31 3.38
CA ASN A 103 2.61 4.85 1.98
C ASN A 103 1.50 3.89 1.51
N THR A 104 0.33 3.87 2.15
CA THR A 104 -0.81 3.04 1.77
C THR A 104 -1.85 3.92 1.10
N TYR A 105 -2.10 3.71 -0.20
CA TYR A 105 -2.94 4.58 -1.03
C TYR A 105 -4.40 4.14 -1.12
N ILE A 106 -4.75 3.01 -0.52
CA ILE A 106 -6.10 2.45 -0.46
C ILE A 106 -6.64 2.54 0.97
N ALA A 107 -7.93 2.86 1.14
CA ALA A 107 -8.57 2.78 2.44
C ALA A 107 -8.70 1.32 2.87
N LEU A 108 -8.47 1.02 4.15
CA LEU A 108 -8.48 -0.33 4.70
C LEU A 108 -9.39 -0.43 5.93
N ASP A 109 -9.99 -1.62 6.10
CA ASP A 109 -10.46 -2.08 7.40
C ASP A 109 -9.39 -2.99 8.00
N ILE A 110 -8.93 -2.69 9.22
CA ILE A 110 -7.87 -3.42 9.93
C ILE A 110 -8.53 -4.22 11.05
N ILE A 111 -8.54 -5.53 10.91
CA ILE A 111 -9.25 -6.47 11.76
C ILE A 111 -8.23 -7.22 12.63
N TYR A 112 -8.27 -7.01 13.93
CA TYR A 112 -7.38 -7.66 14.89
C TYR A 112 -8.00 -8.94 15.42
N ILE A 113 -7.22 -10.02 15.47
CA ILE A 113 -7.69 -11.38 15.70
C ILE A 113 -6.76 -12.03 16.72
N ASP A 114 -7.32 -12.69 17.74
CA ASP A 114 -6.58 -13.41 18.78
C ASP A 114 -6.00 -14.76 18.28
N ASP A 115 -5.40 -15.51 19.18
CA ASP A 115 -4.85 -16.84 18.90
C ASP A 115 -5.90 -17.96 18.85
N ALA A 116 -7.13 -17.67 19.28
CA ALA A 116 -8.30 -18.53 19.09
C ALA A 116 -9.05 -18.23 17.78
N ASN A 117 -8.44 -17.43 16.87
CA ASN A 117 -9.01 -17.00 15.58
C ASN A 117 -10.27 -16.12 15.71
N LYS A 118 -10.51 -15.47 16.85
CA LYS A 118 -11.65 -14.58 17.07
C LYS A 118 -11.26 -13.12 16.84
N ILE A 119 -12.15 -12.38 16.21
CA ILE A 119 -11.99 -10.93 16.04
C ILE A 119 -12.15 -10.23 17.39
N VAL A 120 -11.13 -9.49 17.80
CA VAL A 120 -11.08 -8.77 19.08
C VAL A 120 -11.23 -7.26 18.94
N SER A 121 -10.96 -6.70 17.77
CA SER A 121 -11.27 -5.30 17.47
C SER A 121 -11.14 -5.02 15.98
N ILE A 122 -11.76 -3.92 15.52
CA ILE A 122 -11.74 -3.50 14.12
C ILE A 122 -11.50 -1.98 14.06
N GLN A 123 -10.49 -1.56 13.29
CA GLN A 123 -10.31 -0.18 12.86
C GLN A 123 -10.94 -0.03 11.47
N LYS A 124 -12.11 0.60 11.41
CA LYS A 124 -12.90 0.71 10.19
C LYS A 124 -12.45 1.90 9.34
N ASN A 125 -12.38 1.70 8.04
CA ASN A 125 -12.15 2.73 7.02
C ASN A 125 -10.95 3.63 7.34
N ALA A 126 -9.80 3.00 7.68
CA ALA A 126 -8.54 3.69 7.90
C ALA A 126 -8.16 4.50 6.66
N LYS A 127 -7.90 5.79 6.84
CA LYS A 127 -7.69 6.74 5.72
C LYS A 127 -6.31 6.54 5.11
N PRO A 128 -6.20 6.53 3.77
CA PRO A 128 -4.93 6.49 3.07
C PRO A 128 -3.94 7.55 3.59
N LEU A 129 -2.66 7.21 3.62
CA LEU A 129 -1.53 8.09 3.97
C LEU A 129 -1.61 8.71 5.37
N ASN A 130 -2.51 8.26 6.23
CA ASN A 130 -2.61 8.72 7.61
C ASN A 130 -1.67 7.92 8.51
N GLU A 131 -0.71 8.58 9.12
CA GLU A 131 0.28 7.96 10.02
C GLU A 131 -0.18 7.92 11.49
N THR A 132 -1.42 8.32 11.79
CA THR A 132 -1.99 8.18 13.14
C THR A 132 -2.06 6.71 13.51
N SER A 133 -1.64 6.42 14.76
CA SER A 133 -1.69 5.07 15.32
C SER A 133 -3.11 4.50 15.32
N LEU A 134 -3.25 3.29 14.83
CA LEU A 134 -4.49 2.50 14.77
C LEU A 134 -4.31 1.26 15.65
N PRO A 135 -4.48 1.37 16.98
CA PRO A 135 -4.20 0.28 17.91
C PRO A 135 -5.28 -0.79 17.91
N SER A 136 -4.89 -2.03 18.21
CA SER A 136 -5.82 -3.06 18.66
C SER A 136 -6.33 -2.70 20.06
N LYS A 137 -7.58 -3.03 20.38
CA LYS A 137 -8.13 -2.81 21.72
C LYS A 137 -7.86 -3.99 22.66
N ALA A 138 -7.35 -5.09 22.13
CA ALA A 138 -6.98 -6.30 22.86
C ALA A 138 -5.74 -6.95 22.20
N PRO A 139 -5.04 -7.87 22.89
CA PRO A 139 -3.93 -8.63 22.32
C PRO A 139 -4.37 -9.40 21.07
N ALA A 140 -3.54 -9.36 20.02
CA ALA A 140 -3.82 -10.00 18.74
C ALA A 140 -2.62 -10.84 18.26
N LYS A 141 -2.94 -12.00 17.70
CA LYS A 141 -2.02 -12.93 17.03
C LYS A 141 -1.94 -12.66 15.55
N TYR A 142 -3.11 -12.30 14.96
CA TYR A 142 -3.25 -12.04 13.54
C TYR A 142 -3.86 -10.66 13.31
N VAL A 143 -3.57 -10.09 12.15
CA VAL A 143 -4.26 -8.90 11.65
C VAL A 143 -4.67 -9.15 10.21
N LEU A 144 -5.93 -8.92 9.89
CA LEU A 144 -6.47 -9.05 8.54
C LEU A 144 -6.77 -7.65 8.00
N GLU A 145 -6.13 -7.28 6.91
CA GLU A 145 -6.44 -6.06 6.17
C GLU A 145 -7.31 -6.40 4.97
N ILE A 146 -8.46 -5.78 4.89
CA ILE A 146 -9.40 -5.83 3.77
C ILE A 146 -9.69 -4.43 3.26
N LYS A 147 -10.28 -4.31 2.08
CA LYS A 147 -10.66 -3.00 1.52
C LYS A 147 -11.59 -2.25 2.46
N GLY A 148 -11.33 -0.95 2.62
CA GLY A 148 -12.06 -0.10 3.56
C GLY A 148 -13.56 -0.05 3.30
N GLY A 149 -14.34 -0.18 4.38
CA GLY A 149 -15.81 -0.19 4.36
C GLY A 149 -16.43 -1.58 4.23
N LEU A 150 -15.67 -2.61 3.80
CA LEU A 150 -16.21 -3.96 3.64
C LEU A 150 -16.66 -4.58 4.97
N SER A 151 -15.97 -4.30 6.07
CA SER A 151 -16.37 -4.82 7.38
C SER A 151 -17.76 -4.33 7.80
N ALA A 152 -18.09 -3.07 7.49
CA ALA A 152 -19.42 -2.52 7.76
C ALA A 152 -20.47 -3.09 6.80
N GLN A 153 -20.16 -3.18 5.51
CA GLN A 153 -21.05 -3.70 4.47
C GLN A 153 -21.43 -5.16 4.72
N LEU A 154 -20.48 -5.98 5.15
CA LEU A 154 -20.68 -7.42 5.39
C LEU A 154 -21.13 -7.72 6.83
N GLY A 155 -21.25 -6.71 7.68
CA GLY A 155 -21.63 -6.86 9.08
C GLY A 155 -20.60 -7.63 9.92
N ILE A 156 -19.30 -7.54 9.57
CA ILE A 156 -18.23 -8.16 10.35
C ILE A 156 -18.13 -7.45 11.71
N ALA A 157 -18.05 -8.21 12.79
CA ALA A 157 -18.07 -7.73 14.16
C ALA A 157 -17.04 -8.43 15.06
N GLU A 158 -16.76 -7.82 16.20
CA GLU A 158 -16.01 -8.45 17.29
C GLU A 158 -16.72 -9.74 17.73
N GLY A 159 -15.97 -10.81 17.96
CA GLY A 159 -16.46 -12.15 18.25
C GLY A 159 -16.61 -13.05 17.03
N ASP A 160 -16.76 -12.51 15.83
CA ASP A 160 -16.71 -13.31 14.58
C ASP A 160 -15.35 -14.01 14.47
N ARG A 161 -15.28 -15.12 13.74
CA ARG A 161 -14.06 -15.93 13.65
C ARG A 161 -13.55 -16.06 12.22
N ILE A 162 -12.26 -16.34 12.12
CA ILE A 162 -11.63 -16.70 10.87
C ILE A 162 -11.22 -18.17 10.85
N ASP A 163 -11.11 -18.70 9.64
CA ASP A 163 -10.37 -19.92 9.31
C ASP A 163 -9.56 -19.67 8.04
N PHE A 164 -8.30 -20.12 8.01
CA PHE A 164 -7.45 -19.88 6.86
C PHE A 164 -6.54 -21.06 6.56
N SER A 165 -6.16 -21.20 5.30
CA SER A 165 -5.19 -22.16 4.82
C SER A 165 -4.16 -21.47 3.92
N LYS A 166 -2.89 -21.88 4.06
CA LYS A 166 -1.82 -21.48 3.13
C LYS A 166 -1.87 -22.36 1.89
N SER A 167 -1.65 -21.75 0.72
CA SER A 167 -1.44 -22.53 -0.51
C SER A 167 -0.20 -23.40 -0.33
N ARG A 168 -0.27 -24.67 -0.71
CA ARG A 168 0.93 -25.52 -0.75
C ARG A 168 1.87 -24.95 -1.80
N ASN A 169 3.09 -24.64 -1.40
CA ASN A 169 4.15 -24.31 -2.36
C ASN A 169 4.32 -25.52 -3.29
N GLN A 170 3.99 -25.34 -4.56
CA GLN A 170 4.36 -26.28 -5.62
C GLN A 170 5.78 -26.02 -6.03
#